data_ba57a5ea81743168836cf3cd136cf509
#
_entry.id   ba57a5ea81743168836cf3cd136cf509
#
_cell.length_a   1.000
_cell.length_b   1.000
_cell.length_c   1.000
_cell.angle_alpha   90.00
_cell.angle_beta   90.00
_cell.angle_gamma   90.00
#
_symmetry.space_group_name_H-M   'P 1'
#
loop_
_entity.id
_entity.type
_entity.pdbx_description
1 polymer ?
#
loop_
_entity_poly.entity_id
_entity_poly.type
_entity_poly.pdbx_seq_one_letter_code
_entity_poly.pdbx_strand_id
1 'polypeptide(L)' 'METSPPALHAQFEDSAWKWAFSDALIRLSPEMNPDAADEVADTEFREHQELGPKLAAHRWLQTNRQP' A
#
# COMPACT_ATOMS: atom_id res chain seq x y z
N MET A 1 14.33 -28.25 1.56
CA MET A 1 14.03 -27.80 1.47
C MET A 1 13.41 -27.08 1.69
N GLU A 2 13.29 -26.59 2.00
CA GLU A 2 12.73 -25.95 2.16
C GLU A 2 12.20 -25.18 1.91
N THR A 3 12.31 -25.02 2.09
CA THR A 3 11.70 -24.09 1.36
C THR A 3 10.66 -23.36 2.09
N SER A 4 10.68 -22.10 2.17
CA SER A 4 9.70 -21.37 2.88
C SER A 4 8.40 -21.43 2.17
N PRO A 5 7.31 -21.61 2.88
CA PRO A 5 5.99 -21.65 2.27
C PRO A 5 5.67 -20.32 1.59
N PRO A 6 5.25 -20.36 0.36
CA PRO A 6 4.87 -19.12 -0.32
C PRO A 6 3.75 -18.37 0.37
N ALA A 7 2.85 -19.11 0.99
CA ALA A 7 1.73 -18.47 1.66
C ALA A 7 2.20 -17.57 2.79
N LEU A 8 3.17 -18.05 3.53
CA LEU A 8 3.70 -17.26 4.64
C LEU A 8 4.39 -16.00 4.11
N HIS A 9 5.15 -16.19 3.03
CA HIS A 9 5.84 -15.08 2.41
C HIS A 9 4.84 -14.05 1.90
N ALA A 10 3.78 -14.50 1.29
CA ALA A 10 2.79 -13.62 0.72
C ALA A 10 2.11 -12.80 1.80
N GLN A 11 1.79 -13.43 2.92
CA GLN A 11 1.17 -12.72 4.02
C GLN A 11 2.04 -11.60 4.53
N PHE A 12 3.30 -11.92 4.66
CA PHE A 12 4.24 -10.96 5.17
C PHE A 12 4.38 -9.79 4.22
N GLU A 13 4.47 -10.10 2.94
CA GLU A 13 4.58 -9.07 1.94
C GLU A 13 3.33 -8.22 1.87
N ASP A 14 2.18 -8.83 2.07
CA ASP A 14 0.93 -8.12 2.10
C ASP A 14 0.96 -7.04 3.17
N SER A 15 1.27 -7.42 4.39
CA SER A 15 1.33 -6.46 5.49
C SER A 15 2.36 -5.38 5.25
N ALA A 16 3.53 -5.77 4.78
CA ALA A 16 4.60 -4.83 4.54
C ALA A 16 4.22 -3.86 3.44
N TRP A 17 3.57 -4.37 2.40
CA TRP A 17 3.14 -3.53 1.30
C TRP A 17 2.15 -2.48 1.76
N LYS A 18 1.14 -2.92 2.52
CA LYS A 18 0.11 -2.02 2.99
C LYS A 18 0.67 -0.98 3.94
N TRP A 19 1.56 -1.40 4.82
CA TRP A 19 2.17 -0.48 5.75
C TRP A 19 2.99 0.58 5.00
N ALA A 20 3.78 0.14 4.04
CA ALA A 20 4.61 1.06 3.27
C ALA A 20 3.76 2.00 2.43
N PHE A 21 2.65 1.49 1.89
CA PHE A 21 1.74 2.32 1.11
C PHE A 21 1.12 3.40 1.98
N SER A 22 0.59 3.02 3.12
CA SER A 22 -0.07 3.99 3.98
C SER A 22 0.95 4.99 4.55
N ASP A 23 2.14 4.54 4.88
CA ASP A 23 3.20 5.44 5.31
C ASP A 23 3.54 6.46 4.22
N ALA A 24 3.67 6.00 2.99
CA ALA A 24 3.98 6.89 1.88
C ALA A 24 2.84 7.89 1.64
N LEU A 25 1.60 7.43 1.74
CA LEU A 25 0.47 8.31 1.58
C LEU A 25 0.49 9.44 2.60
N ILE A 26 0.74 9.09 3.84
CA ILE A 26 0.74 10.09 4.90
C ILE A 26 1.89 11.06 4.73
N ARG A 27 3.04 10.57 4.30
CA ARG A 27 4.17 11.45 4.06
C ARG A 27 3.92 12.42 2.93
N LEU A 28 3.25 11.94 1.88
CA LEU A 28 2.95 12.77 0.73
C LEU A 28 1.76 13.68 0.99
N SER A 29 0.89 13.29 1.88
CA SER A 29 -0.30 14.06 2.19
C SER A 29 -0.52 14.04 3.69
N PRO A 30 0.19 14.89 4.43
CA PRO A 30 0.16 14.84 5.89
C PRO A 30 -1.21 15.07 6.51
N GLU A 31 -2.11 15.71 5.79
CA GLU A 31 -3.44 15.93 6.33
C GLU A 31 -4.32 14.71 6.21
N MET A 32 -3.85 13.66 5.57
CA MET A 32 -4.67 12.49 5.39
C MET A 32 -4.86 11.74 6.70
N ASN A 33 -6.08 11.28 6.92
CA ASN A 33 -6.41 10.51 8.10
C ASN A 33 -5.74 9.14 8.01
N PRO A 34 -5.03 8.70 9.07
CA PRO A 34 -4.37 7.39 9.01
C PRO A 34 -5.33 6.24 8.79
N ASP A 35 -6.54 6.32 9.33
CA ASP A 35 -7.52 5.26 9.11
C ASP A 35 -7.92 5.19 7.64
N ALA A 36 -8.09 6.34 7.02
CA ALA A 36 -8.41 6.36 5.60
C ALA A 36 -7.26 5.81 4.78
N ALA A 37 -6.03 6.13 5.17
CA ALA A 37 -4.87 5.61 4.45
C ALA A 37 -4.83 4.09 4.51
N ASP A 38 -5.17 3.53 5.66
CA ASP A 38 -5.18 2.07 5.82
C ASP A 38 -6.24 1.44 4.92
N GLU A 39 -7.39 2.05 4.82
CA GLU A 39 -8.44 1.52 3.96
C GLU A 39 -8.03 1.58 2.50
N VAL A 40 -7.43 2.68 2.11
CA VAL A 40 -6.94 2.80 0.74
C VAL A 40 -5.86 1.77 0.46
N ALA A 41 -4.98 1.55 1.44
CA ALA A 41 -3.92 0.58 1.28
C ALA A 41 -4.48 -0.81 1.02
N ASP A 42 -5.53 -1.17 1.72
CA ASP A 42 -6.16 -2.47 1.53
C ASP A 42 -6.72 -2.63 0.13
N THR A 43 -7.42 -1.61 -0.34
CA THR A 43 -7.99 -1.63 -1.67
C THR A 43 -6.90 -1.65 -2.75
N GLU A 44 -5.90 -0.79 -2.57
CA GLU A 44 -4.84 -0.69 -3.56
C GLU A 44 -4.01 -1.96 -3.63
N PHE A 45 -3.80 -2.61 -2.50
CA PHE A 45 -3.07 -3.86 -2.54
C PHE A 45 -3.81 -4.88 -3.38
N ARG A 46 -5.11 -4.97 -3.21
CA ARG A 46 -5.91 -5.93 -3.97
C ARG A 46 -5.85 -5.66 -5.47
N GLU A 47 -5.83 -4.41 -5.84
CA GLU A 47 -5.94 -4.05 -7.25
C GLU A 47 -4.60 -3.84 -7.91
N HIS A 48 -3.61 -3.40 -7.15
CA HIS A 48 -2.34 -2.98 -7.74
C HIS A 48 -1.15 -3.53 -6.99
N GLN A 49 -1.26 -4.73 -6.46
CA GLN A 49 -0.16 -5.28 -5.67
C GLN A 49 1.11 -5.47 -6.49
N GLU A 50 0.98 -5.54 -7.80
CA GLU A 50 2.16 -5.68 -8.64
C GLU A 50 2.99 -4.40 -8.68
N LEU A 51 2.42 -3.28 -8.29
CA LEU A 51 3.18 -2.05 -8.18
C LEU A 51 3.84 -1.97 -6.82
N GLY A 52 4.99 -1.29 -6.77
CA GLY A 52 5.58 -1.03 -5.48
C GLY A 52 4.68 -0.11 -4.67
N PRO A 53 4.72 -0.21 -3.34
CA PRO A 53 3.81 0.60 -2.53
C PRO A 53 4.02 2.10 -2.69
N LYS A 54 5.25 2.56 -2.84
CA LYS A 54 5.48 3.98 -3.03
C LYS A 54 4.92 4.48 -4.34
N LEU A 55 5.11 3.70 -5.39
CA LEU A 55 4.59 4.06 -6.69
C LEU A 55 3.07 4.06 -6.67
N ALA A 56 2.49 3.06 -6.02
CA ALA A 56 1.04 2.99 -5.92
C ALA A 56 0.49 4.18 -5.17
N ALA A 57 1.15 4.61 -4.09
CA ALA A 57 0.72 5.77 -3.35
C ALA A 57 0.76 7.03 -4.20
N HIS A 58 1.83 7.17 -4.95
CA HIS A 58 1.97 8.31 -5.84
C HIS A 58 0.86 8.35 -6.86
N ARG A 59 0.60 7.21 -7.49
CA ARG A 59 -0.44 7.14 -8.50
C ARG A 59 -1.80 7.41 -7.91
N TRP A 60 -2.06 6.88 -6.73
CA TRP A 60 -3.34 7.09 -6.09
C TRP A 60 -3.58 8.57 -5.83
N LEU A 61 -2.55 9.26 -5.34
CA LEU A 61 -2.68 10.68 -5.06
C LEU A 61 -2.89 11.48 -6.33
N GLN A 62 -2.19 11.13 -7.39
CA GLN A 62 -2.38 11.82 -8.65
C GLN A 62 -3.78 11.66 -9.19
N THR A 63 -4.30 10.45 -9.07
CA THR A 63 -5.63 10.16 -9.57
C THR A 63 -6.72 10.83 -8.73
N ASN A 64 -6.50 10.87 -7.42
CA ASN A 64 -7.52 11.37 -6.50
C ASN A 64 -7.32 12.80 -6.08
N ARG A 65 -6.31 13.44 -6.63
CA ARG A 65 -6.03 14.81 -6.32
C ARG A 65 -6.89 15.67 -7.20
N GLN A 66 -7.78 16.32 -6.60
CA GLN A 66 -8.73 17.10 -7.37
C GLN A 66 -8.36 18.54 -7.41
N PRO A 67 -8.44 19.15 -8.54
CA PRO A 67 -8.22 20.59 -8.65
C PRO A 67 -9.32 21.35 -7.94
#